data_2a17703441980241a6c32a6375e22cc9
#
_entry.id   2a17703441980241a6c32a6375e22cc9
#
_cell.length_a   1.000
_cell.length_b   1.000
_cell.length_c   1.000
_cell.angle_alpha   90.00
_cell.angle_beta   90.00
_cell.angle_gamma   90.00
#
_symmetry.space_group_name_H-M   'P 1'
#
loop_
_entity.id
_entity.type
_entity.pdbx_description
1 polymer ?
#
loop_
_entity_poly.entity_id
_entity_poly.type
_entity_poly.pdbx_seq_one_letter_code
_entity_poly.pdbx_strand_id
1 'polypeptide(L)'
;EKDGSSKEFIGSKTEGFEILRSFLEKFSSEFVKNTTGIHPADLERIANFYASAKKRAIVFGSGVMQHADGTEIVKALCNLALLTGETEEGGGGIYPLLTQNNVQGAFDMGSLSEFLPGYQKMEDQKARIRFEEVWGRTVPEKPGLTYVEMFDKILEGKMKALYVFGEDPFINLPNVERLKNGLHQLEFLVVQDLFMTHIGSYAHVILPGVSFAEKDGTFTNMERRIQRVRKAISPVGDSRPDWKILRDLSKKMGYPMEYQHPSEIMEEIASLVPFYAGISYSSLENGGIQWSSKNGRRRRFFPIEYRGPAEQPDGKFPLWIIPRGFHYHYGIGTTTKRAM
;
A
#
# COMPACT_ATOMS: atom_id res chain seq x y z
N GLU A 1 28.06 23.77 14.93
CA GLU A 1 27.37 22.53 14.57
C GLU A 1 25.97 22.56 15.16
N LYS A 2 24.98 22.98 14.37
CA LYS A 2 23.57 22.91 14.74
C LYS A 2 23.12 21.46 14.45
N ASP A 3 23.33 20.60 15.45
CA ASP A 3 22.91 19.20 15.34
C ASP A 3 21.40 19.11 15.54
N GLY A 4 20.67 19.11 14.43
CA GLY A 4 19.22 18.88 14.42
C GLY A 4 18.82 17.41 14.64
N SER A 5 19.79 16.52 14.92
CA SER A 5 19.54 15.12 15.19
C SER A 5 19.09 14.90 16.64
N SER A 6 18.20 13.95 16.83
CA SER A 6 17.82 13.49 18.17
C SER A 6 18.81 12.44 18.67
N LYS A 7 19.90 12.85 19.30
CA LYS A 7 20.99 11.95 19.77
C LYS A 7 20.47 10.83 20.68
N GLU A 8 19.60 11.16 21.60
CA GLU A 8 19.01 10.18 22.53
C GLU A 8 18.18 9.14 21.77
N PHE A 9 17.33 9.57 20.85
CA PHE A 9 16.52 8.69 20.03
C PHE A 9 17.40 7.80 19.13
N ILE A 10 18.40 8.39 18.47
CA ILE A 10 19.33 7.66 17.61
C ILE A 10 20.05 6.57 18.42
N GLY A 11 20.60 6.89 19.59
CA GLY A 11 21.34 5.95 20.41
C GLY A 11 20.48 4.82 21.00
N SER A 12 19.24 5.11 21.39
CA SER A 12 18.38 4.16 22.08
C SER A 12 17.44 3.38 21.17
N LYS A 13 16.96 3.99 20.07
CA LYS A 13 15.86 3.45 19.23
C LYS A 13 16.28 3.08 17.82
N THR A 14 17.53 3.36 17.42
CA THR A 14 17.98 3.10 16.05
C THR A 14 19.28 2.28 15.99
N GLU A 15 19.60 1.79 14.79
CA GLU A 15 20.87 1.14 14.45
C GLU A 15 21.37 1.61 13.08
N GLY A 16 22.69 1.51 12.85
CA GLY A 16 23.32 1.81 11.55
C GLY A 16 23.58 3.30 11.31
N PHE A 17 23.46 4.17 12.32
CA PHE A 17 23.68 5.61 12.15
C PHE A 17 25.11 5.96 11.69
N GLU A 18 26.14 5.39 12.30
CA GLU A 18 27.53 5.69 11.94
C GLU A 18 27.84 5.24 10.50
N ILE A 19 27.25 4.12 10.06
CA ILE A 19 27.39 3.65 8.67
C ILE A 19 26.76 4.68 7.71
N LEU A 20 25.55 5.16 8.02
CA LEU A 20 24.90 6.19 7.20
C LEU A 20 25.73 7.49 7.21
N ARG A 21 26.23 7.92 8.36
CA ARG A 21 27.03 9.14 8.50
C ARG A 21 28.25 9.13 7.60
N SER A 22 29.07 8.09 7.70
CA SER A 22 30.25 7.93 6.83
C SER A 22 29.88 7.83 5.35
N PHE A 23 28.77 7.15 5.05
CA PHE A 23 28.28 7.04 3.68
C PHE A 23 27.87 8.40 3.09
N LEU A 24 27.29 9.28 3.88
CA LEU A 24 26.85 10.61 3.42
C LEU A 24 27.99 11.58 3.11
N GLU A 25 29.20 11.36 3.59
CA GLU A 25 30.35 12.23 3.35
C GLU A 25 30.67 12.43 1.86
N LYS A 26 30.32 11.46 1.01
CA LYS A 26 30.48 11.57 -0.45
C LYS A 26 29.51 12.54 -1.13
N PHE A 27 28.40 12.90 -0.49
CA PHE A 27 27.41 13.82 -1.03
C PHE A 27 27.72 15.26 -0.61
N SER A 28 28.75 15.84 -1.23
CA SER A 28 29.10 17.24 -1.00
C SER A 28 27.99 18.20 -1.45
N SER A 29 27.96 19.40 -0.90
CA SER A 29 27.01 20.44 -1.32
C SER A 29 27.14 20.78 -2.81
N GLU A 30 28.34 20.65 -3.38
CA GLU A 30 28.57 20.83 -4.81
C GLU A 30 27.98 19.68 -5.63
N PHE A 31 28.16 18.43 -5.17
CA PHE A 31 27.51 17.26 -5.78
C PHE A 31 25.98 17.46 -5.83
N VAL A 32 25.37 17.85 -4.72
CA VAL A 32 23.93 18.09 -4.63
C VAL A 32 23.50 19.19 -5.61
N LYS A 33 24.23 20.32 -5.65
CA LYS A 33 23.96 21.41 -6.60
C LYS A 33 24.01 20.94 -8.05
N ASN A 34 25.07 20.22 -8.41
CA ASN A 34 25.25 19.75 -9.78
C ASN A 34 24.19 18.73 -10.22
N THR A 35 23.70 17.93 -9.26
CA THR A 35 22.69 16.90 -9.50
C THR A 35 21.26 17.45 -9.50
N THR A 36 20.95 18.38 -8.59
CA THR A 36 19.56 18.85 -8.37
C THR A 36 19.29 20.27 -8.82
N GLY A 37 20.33 21.05 -9.08
CA GLY A 37 20.23 22.49 -9.34
C GLY A 37 19.98 23.35 -8.07
N ILE A 38 19.85 22.73 -6.89
CA ILE A 38 19.59 23.45 -5.62
C ILE A 38 20.89 24.09 -5.13
N HIS A 39 20.84 25.41 -4.88
CA HIS A 39 21.99 26.11 -4.36
C HIS A 39 22.32 25.68 -2.92
N PRO A 40 23.60 25.51 -2.52
CA PRO A 40 23.99 25.08 -1.17
C PRO A 40 23.38 25.91 -0.04
N ALA A 41 23.26 27.23 -0.21
CA ALA A 41 22.63 28.09 0.79
C ALA A 41 21.13 27.82 0.98
N ASP A 42 20.42 27.41 -0.08
CA ASP A 42 19.03 27.03 0.01
C ASP A 42 18.87 25.66 0.69
N LEU A 43 19.77 24.71 0.38
CA LEU A 43 19.80 23.42 1.04
C LEU A 43 20.04 23.57 2.56
N GLU A 44 21.00 24.41 2.95
CA GLU A 44 21.27 24.71 4.36
C GLU A 44 20.08 25.39 5.04
N ARG A 45 19.43 26.34 4.37
CA ARG A 45 18.24 27.02 4.88
C ARG A 45 17.09 26.04 5.11
N ILE A 46 16.83 25.13 4.17
CA ILE A 46 15.80 24.11 4.29
C ILE A 46 16.13 23.14 5.44
N ALA A 47 17.38 22.68 5.53
CA ALA A 47 17.83 21.79 6.59
C ALA A 47 17.67 22.42 7.98
N ASN A 48 18.09 23.68 8.14
CA ASN A 48 17.92 24.43 9.38
C ASN A 48 16.44 24.64 9.73
N PHE A 49 15.60 24.99 8.76
CA PHE A 49 14.16 25.14 8.96
C PHE A 49 13.51 23.83 9.44
N TYR A 50 13.81 22.73 8.76
CA TYR A 50 13.31 21.41 9.13
C TYR A 50 13.82 20.98 10.51
N ALA A 51 15.10 21.14 10.80
CA ALA A 51 15.72 20.75 12.05
C ALA A 51 15.22 21.56 13.26
N SER A 52 14.87 22.84 13.07
CA SER A 52 14.39 23.72 14.14
C SER A 52 12.94 23.54 14.53
N ALA A 53 12.14 22.85 13.70
CA ALA A 53 10.72 22.62 13.96
C ALA A 53 10.53 21.70 15.18
N LYS A 54 9.53 22.00 16.02
CA LYS A 54 9.18 21.17 17.19
C LYS A 54 8.54 19.84 16.81
N LYS A 55 7.74 19.86 15.76
CA LYS A 55 7.07 18.67 15.18
C LYS A 55 7.21 18.71 13.67
N ARG A 56 7.45 17.57 13.07
CA ARG A 56 7.73 17.44 11.64
C ARG A 56 6.91 16.32 11.05
N ALA A 57 6.44 16.52 9.85
CA ALA A 57 5.79 15.48 9.07
C ALA A 57 6.35 15.48 7.65
N ILE A 58 6.58 14.30 7.11
CA ILE A 58 6.97 14.11 5.72
C ILE A 58 5.76 13.53 4.99
N VAL A 59 5.21 14.31 4.08
CA VAL A 59 4.07 13.90 3.25
C VAL A 59 4.56 13.74 1.82
N PHE A 60 4.33 12.60 1.20
CA PHE A 60 4.76 12.35 -0.17
C PHE A 60 3.71 11.53 -0.95
N GLY A 61 3.70 11.67 -2.25
CA GLY A 61 2.74 10.99 -3.13
C GLY A 61 3.42 10.10 -4.17
N SER A 62 2.66 9.72 -5.19
CA SER A 62 3.08 8.82 -6.26
C SER A 62 4.31 9.31 -7.01
N GLY A 63 4.51 10.63 -7.14
CA GLY A 63 5.69 11.19 -7.79
C GLY A 63 7.04 10.81 -7.14
N VAL A 64 7.02 10.43 -5.85
CA VAL A 64 8.20 9.89 -5.15
C VAL A 64 8.32 8.38 -5.34
N MET A 65 7.19 7.68 -5.35
CA MET A 65 7.17 6.21 -5.34
C MET A 65 7.30 5.58 -6.74
N GLN A 66 6.84 6.26 -7.78
CA GLN A 66 6.78 5.75 -9.15
C GLN A 66 8.08 6.00 -9.95
N HIS A 67 9.22 5.88 -9.29
CA HIS A 67 10.53 5.84 -9.90
C HIS A 67 11.09 4.41 -9.88
N ALA A 68 12.07 4.13 -10.74
CA ALA A 68 12.75 2.82 -10.75
C ALA A 68 13.38 2.49 -9.38
N ASP A 69 13.80 3.50 -8.65
CA ASP A 69 14.37 3.45 -7.31
C ASP A 69 13.43 3.98 -6.21
N GLY A 70 12.12 4.00 -6.45
CA GLY A 70 11.11 4.58 -5.54
C GLY A 70 11.20 4.03 -4.11
N THR A 71 11.49 2.75 -3.94
CA THR A 71 11.72 2.13 -2.62
C THR A 71 12.92 2.77 -1.91
N GLU A 72 14.00 3.03 -2.61
CA GLU A 72 15.21 3.64 -2.04
C GLU A 72 14.96 5.10 -1.68
N ILE A 73 14.20 5.83 -2.49
CA ILE A 73 13.80 7.21 -2.17
C ILE A 73 12.96 7.24 -0.88
N VAL A 74 11.99 6.32 -0.72
CA VAL A 74 11.20 6.22 0.51
C VAL A 74 12.08 5.88 1.72
N LYS A 75 13.06 4.98 1.59
CA LYS A 75 14.05 4.71 2.65
C LYS A 75 14.86 5.95 3.00
N ALA A 76 15.22 6.80 2.02
CA ALA A 76 15.90 8.08 2.30
C ALA A 76 15.02 9.02 3.13
N LEU A 77 13.73 9.12 2.83
CA LEU A 77 12.77 9.87 3.64
C LEU A 77 12.62 9.27 5.05
N CYS A 78 12.65 7.94 5.18
CA CYS A 78 12.67 7.27 6.48
C CYS A 78 13.94 7.63 7.27
N ASN A 79 15.10 7.64 6.62
CA ASN A 79 16.34 8.08 7.26
C ASN A 79 16.24 9.51 7.82
N LEU A 80 15.66 10.44 7.04
CA LEU A 80 15.46 11.82 7.49
C LEU A 80 14.55 11.90 8.71
N ALA A 81 13.44 11.16 8.72
CA ALA A 81 12.53 11.11 9.87
C ALA A 81 13.21 10.50 11.10
N LEU A 82 13.97 9.40 10.94
CA LEU A 82 14.72 8.78 12.02
C LEU A 82 15.82 9.69 12.58
N LEU A 83 16.50 10.45 11.71
CA LEU A 83 17.55 11.39 12.11
C LEU A 83 17.02 12.46 13.05
N THR A 84 15.81 12.92 12.84
CA THR A 84 15.16 13.96 13.64
C THR A 84 14.29 13.42 14.78
N GLY A 85 14.25 12.10 14.96
CA GLY A 85 13.49 11.45 16.05
C GLY A 85 11.98 11.49 15.86
N GLU A 86 11.51 11.76 14.64
CA GLU A 86 10.07 11.78 14.35
C GLU A 86 9.52 10.36 14.33
N THR A 87 8.69 10.09 15.30
CA THR A 87 7.94 8.84 15.43
C THR A 87 6.46 9.14 15.61
N GLU A 88 5.67 8.12 15.45
CA GLU A 88 4.20 8.19 15.53
C GLU A 88 3.68 8.78 16.85
N GLU A 89 4.43 8.62 17.93
CA GLU A 89 3.99 9.01 19.28
C GLU A 89 3.99 10.54 19.53
N GLY A 90 4.60 11.32 18.66
CA GLY A 90 4.71 12.78 18.81
C GLY A 90 3.81 13.61 17.88
N GLY A 91 3.07 12.98 17.01
CA GLY A 91 2.29 13.65 15.95
C GLY A 91 3.14 14.10 14.76
N GLY A 92 4.39 13.60 14.67
CA GLY A 92 5.23 13.62 13.48
C GLY A 92 5.17 12.29 12.75
N GLY A 93 5.91 12.17 11.66
CA GLY A 93 6.05 10.89 10.95
C GLY A 93 6.03 11.02 9.43
N ILE A 94 5.85 9.88 8.78
CA ILE A 94 5.84 9.75 7.32
C ILE A 94 4.45 9.34 6.86
N TYR A 95 3.90 10.08 5.90
CA TYR A 95 2.54 9.94 5.41
C TYR A 95 2.51 9.79 3.89
N PRO A 96 2.44 8.55 3.37
CA PRO A 96 2.30 8.32 1.94
C PRO A 96 0.87 8.66 1.49
N LEU A 97 0.72 9.62 0.58
CA LEU A 97 -0.55 9.92 -0.08
C LEU A 97 -0.78 8.90 -1.20
N LEU A 98 -1.46 7.83 -0.86
CA LEU A 98 -1.80 6.77 -1.80
C LEU A 98 -3.07 7.12 -2.59
N THR A 99 -3.27 6.46 -3.73
CA THR A 99 -4.35 6.80 -4.67
C THR A 99 -5.75 6.53 -4.15
N GLN A 100 -5.93 5.53 -3.29
CA GLN A 100 -7.21 5.23 -2.64
C GLN A 100 -7.08 5.38 -1.12
N ASN A 101 -8.20 5.74 -0.48
CA ASN A 101 -8.24 6.05 0.94
C ASN A 101 -8.07 4.83 1.88
N ASN A 102 -8.18 3.60 1.38
CA ASN A 102 -8.01 2.36 2.16
C ASN A 102 -6.85 1.48 1.67
N VAL A 103 -5.90 2.00 0.91
CA VAL A 103 -4.72 1.19 0.48
C VAL A 103 -3.95 0.67 1.69
N GLN A 104 -3.81 1.49 2.73
CA GLN A 104 -3.17 1.07 3.98
C GLN A 104 -3.89 -0.14 4.59
N GLY A 105 -5.23 -0.08 4.68
CA GLY A 105 -6.02 -1.20 5.21
C GLY A 105 -5.96 -2.46 4.33
N ALA A 106 -5.92 -2.31 3.02
CA ALA A 106 -5.73 -3.44 2.12
C ALA A 106 -4.37 -4.12 2.34
N PHE A 107 -3.30 -3.35 2.50
CA PHE A 107 -1.97 -3.89 2.81
C PHE A 107 -1.92 -4.53 4.20
N ASP A 108 -2.55 -3.90 5.20
CA ASP A 108 -2.64 -4.47 6.56
C ASP A 108 -3.32 -5.84 6.54
N MET A 109 -4.26 -6.07 5.60
CA MET A 109 -4.98 -7.34 5.44
C MET A 109 -4.31 -8.32 4.48
N GLY A 110 -3.08 -8.06 4.04
CA GLY A 110 -2.32 -9.00 3.23
C GLY A 110 -2.66 -8.97 1.74
N SER A 111 -3.15 -7.85 1.19
CA SER A 111 -3.29 -7.68 -0.27
C SER A 111 -1.93 -7.53 -0.97
N LEU A 112 -0.97 -8.33 -0.54
CA LEU A 112 0.41 -8.39 -1.03
C LEU A 112 0.81 -9.87 -1.16
N SER A 113 1.41 -10.25 -2.28
CA SER A 113 1.71 -11.64 -2.59
C SER A 113 2.67 -12.33 -1.59
N GLU A 114 3.42 -11.56 -0.82
CA GLU A 114 4.46 -12.06 0.10
C GLU A 114 4.00 -12.16 1.55
N PHE A 115 2.81 -11.60 1.89
CA PHE A 115 2.41 -11.40 3.27
C PHE A 115 1.03 -11.96 3.59
N LEU A 116 0.94 -12.55 4.75
CA LEU A 116 -0.32 -12.75 5.48
C LEU A 116 -0.76 -11.43 6.13
N PRO A 117 -2.02 -11.31 6.58
CA PRO A 117 -2.47 -10.13 7.31
C PRO A 117 -1.48 -9.71 8.42
N GLY A 118 -1.27 -8.40 8.53
CA GLY A 118 -0.33 -7.83 9.51
C GLY A 118 1.13 -7.86 9.09
N TYR A 119 1.42 -7.86 7.79
CA TYR A 119 2.79 -7.92 7.24
C TYR A 119 3.60 -9.12 7.73
N GLN A 120 2.93 -10.21 8.06
CA GLN A 120 3.56 -11.44 8.50
C GLN A 120 4.00 -12.22 7.26
N LYS A 121 5.32 -12.47 7.14
CA LYS A 121 5.86 -13.16 5.96
C LYS A 121 5.31 -14.58 5.85
N MET A 122 4.94 -14.99 4.65
CA MET A 122 4.48 -16.37 4.38
C MET A 122 5.57 -17.41 4.67
N GLU A 123 6.84 -17.02 4.60
CA GLU A 123 7.98 -17.89 4.94
C GLU A 123 8.14 -18.11 6.46
N ASP A 124 7.54 -17.25 7.31
CA ASP A 124 7.57 -17.40 8.77
C ASP A 124 6.63 -18.51 9.22
N GLN A 125 7.21 -19.67 9.55
CA GLN A 125 6.47 -20.83 10.01
C GLN A 125 5.58 -20.54 11.23
N LYS A 126 6.07 -19.72 12.18
CA LYS A 126 5.28 -19.38 13.38
C LYS A 126 4.05 -18.53 13.05
N ALA A 127 4.18 -17.64 12.07
CA ALA A 127 3.04 -16.90 11.57
C ALA A 127 2.04 -17.84 10.89
N ARG A 128 2.49 -18.68 9.95
CA ARG A 128 1.60 -19.64 9.26
C ARG A 128 0.82 -20.53 10.23
N ILE A 129 1.48 -21.14 11.21
CA ILE A 129 0.83 -22.02 12.19
C ILE A 129 -0.35 -21.30 12.87
N ARG A 130 -0.19 -20.03 13.28
CA ARG A 130 -1.30 -19.28 13.92
C ARG A 130 -2.49 -19.10 12.98
N PHE A 131 -2.23 -18.82 11.69
CA PHE A 131 -3.31 -18.70 10.71
C PHE A 131 -3.94 -20.04 10.40
N GLU A 132 -3.16 -21.11 10.29
CA GLU A 132 -3.63 -22.47 10.05
C GLU A 132 -4.52 -22.99 11.19
N GLU A 133 -4.18 -22.68 12.43
CA GLU A 133 -4.98 -23.02 13.62
C GLU A 133 -6.36 -22.33 13.59
N VAL A 134 -6.41 -21.06 13.21
CA VAL A 134 -7.68 -20.30 13.15
C VAL A 134 -8.47 -20.64 11.89
N TRP A 135 -7.81 -20.76 10.76
CA TRP A 135 -8.49 -21.00 9.47
C TRP A 135 -8.80 -22.49 9.23
N GLY A 136 -8.20 -23.40 10.00
CA GLY A 136 -8.39 -24.84 9.82
C GLY A 136 -7.90 -25.35 8.46
N ARG A 137 -6.97 -24.67 7.83
CA ARG A 137 -6.43 -24.97 6.50
C ARG A 137 -4.95 -24.64 6.41
N THR A 138 -4.23 -25.41 5.61
CA THR A 138 -2.81 -25.15 5.33
C THR A 138 -2.64 -23.87 4.55
N VAL A 139 -1.72 -23.02 5.00
CA VAL A 139 -1.31 -21.78 4.36
C VAL A 139 -0.09 -22.04 3.48
N PRO A 140 -0.03 -21.55 2.24
CA PRO A 140 1.14 -21.71 1.37
C PRO A 140 2.42 -21.19 2.03
N GLU A 141 3.52 -21.92 1.81
CA GLU A 141 4.84 -21.55 2.36
C GLU A 141 5.57 -20.50 1.52
N LYS A 142 5.21 -20.40 0.25
CA LYS A 142 5.87 -19.52 -0.71
C LYS A 142 4.95 -18.37 -1.10
N PRO A 143 5.53 -17.18 -1.36
CA PRO A 143 4.79 -16.06 -1.94
C PRO A 143 4.03 -16.44 -3.20
N GLY A 144 2.88 -15.79 -3.39
CA GLY A 144 2.14 -15.83 -4.64
C GLY A 144 2.82 -15.00 -5.74
N LEU A 145 2.21 -14.98 -6.91
CA LEU A 145 2.66 -14.13 -8.01
C LEU A 145 2.31 -12.67 -7.75
N THR A 146 3.17 -11.77 -8.18
CA THR A 146 2.84 -10.35 -8.25
C THR A 146 1.82 -10.08 -9.37
N TYR A 147 1.19 -8.92 -9.34
CA TYR A 147 0.22 -8.51 -10.34
C TYR A 147 0.75 -8.62 -11.79
N VAL A 148 1.98 -8.20 -12.03
CA VAL A 148 2.62 -8.29 -13.37
C VAL A 148 2.92 -9.73 -13.74
N GLU A 149 3.48 -10.51 -12.82
CA GLU A 149 3.79 -11.92 -13.04
C GLU A 149 2.56 -12.77 -13.36
N MET A 150 1.38 -12.42 -12.79
CA MET A 150 0.14 -13.12 -13.12
C MET A 150 -0.16 -13.04 -14.61
N PHE A 151 -0.02 -11.87 -15.23
CA PHE A 151 -0.25 -11.71 -16.68
C PHE A 151 0.80 -12.41 -17.52
N ASP A 152 2.05 -12.47 -17.07
CA ASP A 152 3.10 -13.27 -17.74
C ASP A 152 2.73 -14.75 -17.71
N LYS A 153 2.24 -15.25 -16.56
CA LYS A 153 1.85 -16.65 -16.43
C LYS A 153 0.57 -17.00 -17.22
N ILE A 154 -0.34 -16.05 -17.40
CA ILE A 154 -1.48 -16.23 -18.30
C ILE A 154 -1.00 -16.40 -19.73
N LEU A 155 -0.11 -15.54 -20.22
CA LEU A 155 0.43 -15.61 -21.58
C LEU A 155 1.27 -16.89 -21.82
N GLU A 156 1.90 -17.42 -20.78
CA GLU A 156 2.60 -18.71 -20.81
C GLU A 156 1.65 -19.92 -20.78
N GLY A 157 0.32 -19.71 -20.66
CA GLY A 157 -0.67 -20.78 -20.49
C GLY A 157 -0.61 -21.52 -19.15
N LYS A 158 0.13 -20.97 -18.18
CA LYS A 158 0.34 -21.58 -16.86
C LYS A 158 -0.71 -21.17 -15.84
N MET A 159 -1.45 -20.10 -16.10
CA MET A 159 -2.60 -19.66 -15.29
C MET A 159 -3.86 -19.76 -16.15
N LYS A 160 -4.83 -20.55 -15.70
CA LYS A 160 -6.04 -20.88 -16.46
C LYS A 160 -7.27 -20.13 -15.99
N ALA A 161 -7.26 -19.68 -14.73
CA ALA A 161 -8.37 -18.95 -14.14
C ALA A 161 -7.87 -17.70 -13.44
N LEU A 162 -8.66 -16.63 -13.49
CA LEU A 162 -8.38 -15.37 -12.82
C LEU A 162 -9.65 -14.84 -12.15
N TYR A 163 -9.52 -14.33 -10.94
CA TYR A 163 -10.57 -13.59 -10.23
C TYR A 163 -10.08 -12.14 -10.04
N VAL A 164 -10.75 -11.20 -10.67
CA VAL A 164 -10.44 -9.77 -10.60
C VAL A 164 -11.46 -9.10 -9.70
N PHE A 165 -10.96 -8.36 -8.71
CA PHE A 165 -11.77 -7.75 -7.68
C PHE A 165 -11.47 -6.26 -7.53
N GLY A 166 -12.44 -5.42 -7.93
CA GLY A 166 -12.37 -3.97 -7.80
C GLY A 166 -11.26 -3.32 -8.64
N GLU A 167 -10.91 -3.90 -9.80
CA GLU A 167 -9.78 -3.46 -10.61
C GLU A 167 -10.10 -3.58 -12.11
N ASP A 168 -9.57 -2.64 -12.90
CA ASP A 168 -9.63 -2.70 -14.36
C ASP A 168 -8.22 -2.66 -14.97
N PRO A 169 -7.60 -3.81 -15.23
CA PRO A 169 -6.26 -3.90 -15.80
C PRO A 169 -6.07 -3.15 -17.12
N PHE A 170 -7.14 -2.89 -17.87
CA PHE A 170 -7.09 -2.09 -19.10
C PHE A 170 -6.67 -0.64 -18.87
N ILE A 171 -6.82 -0.16 -17.64
CA ILE A 171 -6.47 1.22 -17.28
C ILE A 171 -5.07 1.28 -16.65
N ASN A 172 -4.64 0.22 -15.96
CA ASN A 172 -3.45 0.21 -15.12
C ASN A 172 -2.24 -0.46 -15.79
N LEU A 173 -2.45 -1.39 -16.71
CA LEU A 173 -1.34 -2.07 -17.40
C LEU A 173 -0.91 -1.30 -18.65
N PRO A 174 0.39 -1.20 -18.90
CA PRO A 174 0.91 -0.39 -19.99
C PRO A 174 0.70 -0.98 -21.39
N ASN A 175 0.43 -2.28 -21.52
CA ASN A 175 0.29 -2.95 -22.81
C ASN A 175 -1.06 -3.65 -22.95
N VAL A 176 -2.04 -2.91 -23.46
CA VAL A 176 -3.43 -3.36 -23.63
C VAL A 176 -3.54 -4.55 -24.58
N GLU A 177 -2.76 -4.60 -25.67
CA GLU A 177 -2.83 -5.72 -26.60
C GLU A 177 -2.28 -7.01 -25.97
N ARG A 178 -1.21 -6.90 -25.19
CA ARG A 178 -0.68 -8.03 -24.43
C ARG A 178 -1.70 -8.55 -23.41
N LEU A 179 -2.42 -7.62 -22.75
CA LEU A 179 -3.50 -7.95 -21.82
C LEU A 179 -4.61 -8.72 -22.53
N LYS A 180 -5.13 -8.22 -23.67
CA LYS A 180 -6.18 -8.87 -24.46
C LYS A 180 -5.78 -10.30 -24.85
N ASN A 181 -4.57 -10.45 -25.38
CA ASN A 181 -4.06 -11.76 -25.79
C ASN A 181 -3.99 -12.73 -24.61
N GLY A 182 -3.63 -12.27 -23.42
CA GLY A 182 -3.67 -13.06 -22.20
C GLY A 182 -5.09 -13.46 -21.80
N LEU A 183 -6.01 -12.51 -21.77
CA LEU A 183 -7.41 -12.78 -21.37
C LEU A 183 -8.09 -13.82 -22.27
N HIS A 184 -7.78 -13.86 -23.56
CA HIS A 184 -8.29 -14.88 -24.48
C HIS A 184 -7.74 -16.29 -24.22
N GLN A 185 -6.68 -16.43 -23.45
CA GLN A 185 -6.11 -17.74 -23.08
C GLN A 185 -6.68 -18.28 -21.76
N LEU A 186 -7.43 -17.45 -21.01
CA LEU A 186 -8.04 -17.90 -19.78
C LEU A 186 -9.22 -18.85 -20.05
N GLU A 187 -9.23 -19.97 -19.35
CA GLU A 187 -10.37 -20.89 -19.34
C GLU A 187 -11.54 -20.34 -18.50
N PHE A 188 -11.23 -19.50 -17.47
CA PHE A 188 -12.24 -18.95 -16.59
C PHE A 188 -11.82 -17.58 -16.03
N LEU A 189 -12.69 -16.59 -16.20
CA LEU A 189 -12.48 -15.23 -15.66
C LEU A 189 -13.72 -14.80 -14.87
N VAL A 190 -13.51 -14.46 -13.61
CA VAL A 190 -14.53 -13.85 -12.75
C VAL A 190 -14.14 -12.40 -12.49
N VAL A 191 -15.08 -11.48 -12.63
CA VAL A 191 -14.90 -10.06 -12.30
C VAL A 191 -15.93 -9.65 -11.25
N GLN A 192 -15.47 -9.13 -10.14
CA GLN A 192 -16.32 -8.52 -9.11
C GLN A 192 -16.01 -7.03 -9.06
N ASP A 193 -16.97 -6.19 -9.41
CA ASP A 193 -16.79 -4.73 -9.44
C ASP A 193 -18.12 -4.00 -9.19
N LEU A 194 -18.02 -2.68 -8.98
CA LEU A 194 -19.16 -1.76 -8.87
C LEU A 194 -19.78 -1.45 -10.24
N PHE A 195 -18.96 -1.47 -11.27
CA PHE A 195 -19.31 -1.07 -12.64
C PHE A 195 -18.96 -2.16 -13.63
N MET A 196 -19.59 -2.11 -14.79
CA MET A 196 -19.15 -2.88 -15.94
C MET A 196 -17.85 -2.27 -16.46
N THR A 197 -16.73 -2.85 -16.08
CA THR A 197 -15.39 -2.44 -16.47
C THR A 197 -15.00 -2.98 -17.84
N HIS A 198 -13.87 -2.52 -18.43
CA HIS A 198 -13.41 -3.08 -19.72
C HIS A 198 -13.11 -4.58 -19.60
N ILE A 199 -12.45 -5.01 -18.51
CA ILE A 199 -12.19 -6.43 -18.28
C ILE A 199 -13.48 -7.23 -18.09
N GLY A 200 -14.56 -6.61 -17.61
CA GLY A 200 -15.87 -7.24 -17.47
C GLY A 200 -16.42 -7.76 -18.78
N SER A 201 -16.10 -7.15 -19.93
CA SER A 201 -16.53 -7.65 -21.25
C SER A 201 -15.85 -8.95 -21.67
N TYR A 202 -14.79 -9.37 -20.99
CA TYR A 202 -14.11 -10.66 -21.20
C TYR A 202 -14.50 -11.70 -20.15
N ALA A 203 -15.26 -11.31 -19.12
CA ALA A 203 -15.57 -12.18 -18.00
C ALA A 203 -16.57 -13.28 -18.36
N HIS A 204 -16.34 -14.48 -17.81
CA HIS A 204 -17.32 -15.57 -17.83
C HIS A 204 -18.41 -15.38 -16.78
N VAL A 205 -18.05 -14.74 -15.65
CA VAL A 205 -18.96 -14.41 -14.55
C VAL A 205 -18.68 -13.00 -14.06
N ILE A 206 -19.75 -12.22 -13.86
CA ILE A 206 -19.70 -10.89 -13.24
C ILE A 206 -20.48 -10.96 -11.94
N LEU A 207 -19.84 -10.49 -10.85
CA LEU A 207 -20.42 -10.41 -9.51
C LEU A 207 -20.56 -8.93 -9.13
N PRO A 208 -21.80 -8.40 -9.04
CA PRO A 208 -21.99 -7.00 -8.70
C PRO A 208 -21.70 -6.73 -7.23
N GLY A 209 -20.63 -5.99 -6.97
CA GLY A 209 -20.24 -5.48 -5.66
C GLY A 209 -20.99 -4.21 -5.28
N VAL A 210 -20.74 -3.69 -4.09
CA VAL A 210 -21.34 -2.46 -3.57
C VAL A 210 -20.30 -1.41 -3.22
N SER A 211 -20.69 -0.14 -3.30
CA SER A 211 -19.86 0.98 -2.87
C SER A 211 -19.65 1.00 -1.34
N PHE A 212 -18.75 1.84 -0.88
CA PHE A 212 -18.53 2.04 0.56
C PHE A 212 -19.77 2.57 1.28
N ALA A 213 -20.66 3.31 0.61
CA ALA A 213 -21.88 3.86 1.18
C ALA A 213 -22.97 2.80 1.43
N GLU A 214 -22.86 1.63 0.82
CA GLU A 214 -23.86 0.56 0.82
C GLU A 214 -23.48 -0.62 1.74
N LYS A 215 -22.35 -0.51 2.46
CA LYS A 215 -21.85 -1.57 3.37
C LYS A 215 -21.24 -1.02 4.64
N ASP A 216 -21.24 -1.85 5.68
CA ASP A 216 -20.45 -1.64 6.89
C ASP A 216 -19.05 -2.22 6.72
N GLY A 217 -18.08 -1.60 7.39
CA GLY A 217 -16.70 -2.03 7.37
C GLY A 217 -15.77 -1.09 8.12
N THR A 218 -14.48 -1.17 7.79
CA THR A 218 -13.45 -0.26 8.28
C THR A 218 -12.53 0.16 7.16
N PHE A 219 -12.02 1.39 7.24
CA PHE A 219 -10.92 1.87 6.42
C PHE A 219 -9.74 2.25 7.33
N THR A 220 -8.53 1.98 6.85
CA THR A 220 -7.31 2.47 7.50
C THR A 220 -6.67 3.52 6.62
N ASN A 221 -6.56 4.75 7.13
CA ASN A 221 -6.00 5.87 6.38
C ASN A 221 -4.46 5.90 6.41
N MET A 222 -3.85 6.87 5.73
CA MET A 222 -2.39 7.01 5.61
C MET A 222 -1.66 7.28 6.94
N GLU A 223 -2.37 7.74 7.97
CA GLU A 223 -1.82 7.86 9.33
C GLU A 223 -2.01 6.58 10.16
N ARG A 224 -2.42 5.49 9.52
CA ARG A 224 -2.70 4.18 10.15
C ARG A 224 -3.83 4.23 11.16
N ARG A 225 -4.79 5.12 10.96
CA ARG A 225 -6.02 5.21 11.76
C ARG A 225 -7.10 4.33 11.15
N ILE A 226 -7.52 3.33 11.90
CA ILE A 226 -8.64 2.45 11.55
C ILE A 226 -9.92 3.18 11.94
N GLN A 227 -10.80 3.36 10.97
CA GLN A 227 -12.05 4.12 11.12
C GLN A 227 -13.25 3.30 10.63
N ARG A 228 -14.39 3.49 11.28
CA ARG A 228 -15.64 2.85 10.86
C ARG A 228 -16.17 3.45 9.57
N VAL A 229 -16.57 2.59 8.66
CA VAL A 229 -17.42 2.90 7.52
C VAL A 229 -18.80 2.35 7.81
N ARG A 230 -19.82 3.20 7.79
CA ARG A 230 -21.20 2.82 8.08
C ARG A 230 -22.04 2.86 6.82
N LYS A 231 -22.88 1.87 6.66
CA LYS A 231 -23.87 1.82 5.59
C LYS A 231 -24.77 3.06 5.69
N ALA A 232 -24.83 3.84 4.63
CA ALA A 232 -25.69 5.03 4.51
C ALA A 232 -26.91 4.79 3.61
N ILE A 233 -26.80 3.94 2.59
CA ILE A 233 -27.85 3.65 1.62
C ILE A 233 -27.98 2.13 1.39
N SER A 234 -29.09 1.70 0.85
CA SER A 234 -29.27 0.28 0.46
C SER A 234 -28.51 -0.05 -0.82
N PRO A 235 -28.02 -1.30 -0.97
CA PRO A 235 -27.46 -1.76 -2.22
C PRO A 235 -28.42 -1.57 -3.41
N VAL A 236 -27.87 -1.23 -4.56
CA VAL A 236 -28.64 -1.03 -5.80
C VAL A 236 -28.87 -2.37 -6.50
N GLY A 237 -30.10 -2.66 -6.89
CA GLY A 237 -30.47 -3.89 -7.61
C GLY A 237 -30.06 -5.14 -6.85
N ASP A 238 -29.40 -6.06 -7.56
CA ASP A 238 -28.91 -7.33 -7.00
C ASP A 238 -27.47 -7.27 -6.46
N SER A 239 -26.89 -6.06 -6.36
CA SER A 239 -25.54 -5.88 -5.83
C SER A 239 -25.46 -6.27 -4.35
N ARG A 240 -24.32 -6.83 -3.95
CA ARG A 240 -24.13 -7.39 -2.60
C ARG A 240 -22.82 -6.94 -2.00
N PRO A 241 -22.76 -6.73 -0.67
CA PRO A 241 -21.50 -6.49 0.02
C PRO A 241 -20.44 -7.54 -0.31
N ASP A 242 -19.25 -7.10 -0.65
CA ASP A 242 -18.17 -7.96 -1.13
C ASP A 242 -17.87 -9.14 -0.21
N TRP A 243 -17.84 -8.91 1.11
CA TRP A 243 -17.61 -9.95 2.08
C TRP A 243 -18.70 -11.04 2.07
N LYS A 244 -19.96 -10.69 1.74
CA LYS A 244 -21.05 -11.67 1.58
C LYS A 244 -20.87 -12.52 0.33
N ILE A 245 -20.42 -11.90 -0.78
CA ILE A 245 -20.10 -12.62 -2.01
C ILE A 245 -18.99 -13.64 -1.73
N LEU A 246 -17.89 -13.19 -1.08
CA LEU A 246 -16.77 -14.07 -0.75
C LEU A 246 -17.17 -15.18 0.23
N ARG A 247 -17.96 -14.86 1.25
CA ARG A 247 -18.50 -15.84 2.20
C ARG A 247 -19.32 -16.93 1.48
N ASP A 248 -20.21 -16.52 0.59
CA ASP A 248 -21.09 -17.46 -0.10
C ASP A 248 -20.31 -18.29 -1.14
N LEU A 249 -19.30 -17.68 -1.78
CA LEU A 249 -18.38 -18.39 -2.67
C LEU A 249 -17.58 -19.44 -1.88
N SER A 250 -17.03 -19.07 -0.73
CA SER A 250 -16.25 -19.99 0.11
C SER A 250 -17.06 -21.22 0.54
N LYS A 251 -18.34 -21.02 0.90
CA LYS A 251 -19.28 -22.13 1.20
C LYS A 251 -19.44 -23.09 0.01
N LYS A 252 -19.58 -22.55 -1.19
CA LYS A 252 -19.66 -23.36 -2.43
C LYS A 252 -18.37 -24.11 -2.74
N MET A 253 -17.22 -23.58 -2.32
CA MET A 253 -15.92 -24.21 -2.48
C MET A 253 -15.57 -25.18 -1.33
N GLY A 254 -16.50 -25.44 -0.41
CA GLY A 254 -16.29 -26.38 0.72
C GLY A 254 -15.47 -25.80 1.87
N TYR A 255 -15.36 -24.49 1.97
CA TYR A 255 -14.74 -23.78 3.10
C TYR A 255 -15.74 -22.79 3.68
N PRO A 256 -16.59 -23.13 4.62
CA PRO A 256 -17.62 -22.26 5.15
C PRO A 256 -17.01 -21.15 6.01
N MET A 257 -17.17 -19.91 5.59
CA MET A 257 -16.98 -18.73 6.41
C MET A 257 -18.30 -18.38 7.08
N GLU A 258 -18.42 -18.49 8.38
CA GLU A 258 -19.71 -18.40 9.10
C GLU A 258 -20.08 -16.97 9.54
N TYR A 259 -19.40 -15.95 9.05
CA TYR A 259 -19.64 -14.55 9.43
C TYR A 259 -21.07 -14.09 9.07
N GLN A 260 -21.71 -13.45 10.05
CA GLN A 260 -23.02 -12.81 9.88
C GLN A 260 -22.88 -11.28 9.78
N HIS A 261 -21.83 -10.72 10.40
CA HIS A 261 -21.57 -9.28 10.39
C HIS A 261 -20.05 -8.98 10.23
N PRO A 262 -19.65 -7.86 9.60
CA PRO A 262 -18.24 -7.50 9.45
C PRO A 262 -17.47 -7.28 10.77
N SER A 263 -18.18 -7.08 11.90
CA SER A 263 -17.53 -7.02 13.21
C SER A 263 -16.88 -8.35 13.62
N GLU A 264 -17.48 -9.48 13.24
CA GLU A 264 -16.92 -10.81 13.49
C GLU A 264 -15.62 -11.02 12.69
N ILE A 265 -15.56 -10.48 11.46
CA ILE A 265 -14.33 -10.45 10.67
C ILE A 265 -13.26 -9.59 11.38
N MET A 266 -13.66 -8.44 11.95
CA MET A 266 -12.72 -7.60 12.71
C MET A 266 -12.20 -8.29 13.98
N GLU A 267 -13.04 -9.07 14.65
CA GLU A 267 -12.63 -9.87 15.83
C GLU A 267 -11.58 -10.91 15.45
N GLU A 268 -11.76 -11.60 14.32
CA GLU A 268 -10.75 -12.54 13.80
C GLU A 268 -9.46 -11.80 13.40
N ILE A 269 -9.55 -10.65 12.69
CA ILE A 269 -8.39 -9.82 12.37
C ILE A 269 -7.63 -9.44 13.65
N ALA A 270 -8.34 -8.98 14.69
CA ALA A 270 -7.74 -8.57 15.95
C ALA A 270 -7.05 -9.73 16.69
N SER A 271 -7.47 -10.96 16.47
CA SER A 271 -6.83 -12.15 17.04
C SER A 271 -5.53 -12.54 16.33
N LEU A 272 -5.42 -12.28 15.02
CA LEU A 272 -4.32 -12.73 14.17
C LEU A 272 -3.29 -11.64 13.87
N VAL A 273 -3.70 -10.36 13.86
CA VAL A 273 -2.86 -9.23 13.51
C VAL A 273 -2.42 -8.48 14.77
N PRO A 274 -1.14 -8.55 15.16
CA PRO A 274 -0.68 -8.05 16.47
C PRO A 274 -0.98 -6.58 16.74
N PHE A 275 -0.86 -5.69 15.74
CA PHE A 275 -1.14 -4.27 15.91
C PHE A 275 -2.63 -3.91 15.78
N TYR A 276 -3.51 -4.88 15.49
CA TYR A 276 -4.96 -4.77 15.59
C TYR A 276 -5.49 -5.38 16.92
N ALA A 277 -4.63 -5.95 17.74
CA ALA A 277 -5.06 -6.59 18.99
C ALA A 277 -5.88 -5.63 19.87
N GLY A 278 -7.05 -6.09 20.30
CA GLY A 278 -7.98 -5.32 21.12
C GLY A 278 -8.85 -4.31 20.34
N ILE A 279 -8.72 -4.24 19.01
CA ILE A 279 -9.59 -3.40 18.19
C ILE A 279 -10.89 -4.13 17.91
N SER A 280 -12.00 -3.43 18.18
CA SER A 280 -13.35 -3.89 17.92
C SER A 280 -14.18 -2.77 17.32
N TYR A 281 -15.34 -3.09 16.77
CA TYR A 281 -16.24 -2.06 16.25
C TYR A 281 -16.64 -1.04 17.33
N SER A 282 -16.89 -1.48 18.57
CA SER A 282 -17.22 -0.59 19.69
C SER A 282 -16.06 0.34 20.04
N SER A 283 -14.81 -0.13 20.00
CA SER A 283 -13.66 0.72 20.31
C SER A 283 -13.38 1.78 19.24
N LEU A 284 -13.89 1.58 18.01
CA LEU A 284 -13.71 2.51 16.88
C LEU A 284 -14.75 3.63 16.81
N GLU A 285 -15.79 3.64 17.68
CA GLU A 285 -16.90 4.57 17.60
C GLU A 285 -16.50 6.05 17.80
N ASN A 286 -15.46 6.30 18.57
CA ASN A 286 -15.00 7.65 18.92
C ASN A 286 -13.87 8.18 18.01
N GLY A 287 -14.06 8.12 16.68
CA GLY A 287 -13.08 8.71 15.73
C GLY A 287 -11.98 7.77 15.29
N GLY A 288 -12.09 6.48 15.61
CA GLY A 288 -11.15 5.45 15.20
C GLY A 288 -9.88 5.37 16.07
N ILE A 289 -9.06 4.37 15.80
CA ILE A 289 -7.83 4.07 16.55
C ILE A 289 -6.65 4.06 15.60
N GLN A 290 -5.63 4.84 15.92
CA GLN A 290 -4.36 4.79 15.22
C GLN A 290 -3.52 3.64 15.78
N TRP A 291 -3.17 2.68 14.93
CA TRP A 291 -2.27 1.61 15.33
C TRP A 291 -0.79 2.05 15.24
N SER A 292 0.03 1.49 16.12
CA SER A 292 1.47 1.66 16.06
C SER A 292 2.18 0.32 16.18
N SER A 293 3.27 0.13 15.46
CA SER A 293 4.06 -1.09 15.59
C SER A 293 4.95 -1.03 16.83
N LYS A 294 4.40 -1.37 17.99
CA LYS A 294 5.15 -1.47 19.27
C LYS A 294 5.93 -2.79 19.35
N ASN A 295 6.76 -3.10 18.36
CA ASN A 295 7.50 -4.36 18.35
C ASN A 295 8.85 -4.33 19.08
N GLY A 296 9.22 -3.21 19.72
CA GLY A 296 10.47 -3.05 20.45
C GLY A 296 11.74 -3.14 19.60
N ARG A 297 11.63 -3.35 18.31
CA ARG A 297 12.80 -3.43 17.43
C ARG A 297 13.41 -2.07 17.19
N ARG A 298 14.76 -2.00 17.17
CA ARG A 298 15.46 -0.81 16.72
C ARG A 298 15.18 -0.55 15.25
N ARG A 299 14.93 0.72 14.91
CA ARG A 299 14.74 1.16 13.52
C ARG A 299 16.10 1.30 12.86
N ARG A 300 16.21 0.88 11.60
CA ARG A 300 17.50 0.84 10.91
C ARG A 300 17.66 1.99 9.93
N PHE A 301 18.83 2.61 9.92
CA PHE A 301 19.27 3.51 8.86
C PHE A 301 19.80 2.72 7.67
N PHE A 302 19.50 3.20 6.47
CA PHE A 302 19.92 2.57 5.21
C PHE A 302 20.82 3.52 4.42
N PRO A 303 22.09 3.20 4.15
CA PRO A 303 22.88 3.91 3.15
C PRO A 303 22.30 3.63 1.76
N ILE A 304 22.00 4.69 1.01
CA ILE A 304 21.31 4.61 -0.27
C ILE A 304 22.11 5.32 -1.34
N GLU A 305 22.56 4.55 -2.34
CA GLU A 305 23.26 5.09 -3.49
C GLU A 305 22.33 5.94 -4.36
N TYR A 306 22.79 7.10 -4.77
CA TYR A 306 22.08 7.88 -5.78
C TYR A 306 22.20 7.17 -7.15
N ARG A 307 21.07 6.99 -7.79
CA ARG A 307 20.97 6.57 -9.18
C ARG A 307 20.18 7.64 -9.93
N GLY A 308 20.67 8.03 -11.09
CA GLY A 308 19.93 8.93 -11.96
C GLY A 308 18.62 8.31 -12.45
N PRO A 309 17.74 9.09 -13.07
CA PRO A 309 16.53 8.58 -13.71
C PRO A 309 16.85 7.42 -14.67
N ALA A 310 15.99 6.39 -14.69
CA ALA A 310 16.16 5.21 -15.54
C ALA A 310 16.15 5.58 -17.04
N GLU A 311 15.37 6.60 -17.41
CA GLU A 311 15.35 7.15 -18.75
C GLU A 311 15.75 8.63 -18.70
N GLN A 312 16.49 9.08 -19.70
CA GLN A 312 16.93 10.46 -19.84
C GLN A 312 16.64 10.96 -21.25
N PRO A 313 16.42 12.26 -21.45
CA PRO A 313 16.34 12.82 -22.79
C PRO A 313 17.57 12.50 -23.61
N ASP A 314 17.36 12.18 -24.87
CA ASP A 314 18.41 11.90 -25.85
C ASP A 314 18.17 12.67 -27.16
N GLY A 315 19.01 12.48 -28.16
CA GLY A 315 18.88 13.16 -29.45
C GLY A 315 17.61 12.82 -30.23
N LYS A 316 16.95 11.69 -29.94
CA LYS A 316 15.70 11.25 -30.55
C LYS A 316 14.48 11.71 -29.73
N PHE A 317 14.60 11.71 -28.41
CA PHE A 317 13.56 12.08 -27.47
C PHE A 317 14.10 13.15 -26.49
N PRO A 318 14.16 14.43 -26.94
CA PRO A 318 14.85 15.48 -26.18
C PRO A 318 14.03 16.11 -25.05
N LEU A 319 12.80 15.65 -24.81
CA LEU A 319 11.87 16.26 -23.86
C LEU A 319 11.54 15.33 -22.68
N TRP A 320 11.36 15.94 -21.51
CA TRP A 320 10.75 15.28 -20.35
C TRP A 320 9.23 15.37 -20.42
N ILE A 321 8.54 14.28 -20.12
CA ILE A 321 7.09 14.25 -19.89
C ILE A 321 6.84 14.18 -18.40
N ILE A 322 6.12 15.17 -17.86
CA ILE A 322 5.70 15.19 -16.46
C ILE A 322 4.20 14.93 -16.41
N PRO A 323 3.75 13.71 -16.08
CA PRO A 323 2.33 13.44 -15.95
C PRO A 323 1.77 14.12 -14.69
N ARG A 324 0.56 14.65 -14.81
CA ARG A 324 -0.16 15.28 -13.69
C ARG A 324 -1.56 14.70 -13.55
N GLY A 325 -1.93 14.35 -12.32
CA GLY A 325 -3.29 13.96 -11.99
C GLY A 325 -4.26 15.16 -12.04
N PHE A 326 -5.52 14.89 -12.38
CA PHE A 326 -6.60 15.88 -12.32
C PHE A 326 -7.24 15.89 -10.94
N HIS A 327 -7.50 17.08 -10.39
CA HIS A 327 -8.11 17.24 -9.06
C HIS A 327 -9.51 16.62 -8.93
N TYR A 328 -10.24 16.50 -10.04
CA TYR A 328 -11.62 15.96 -10.05
C TYR A 328 -11.67 14.44 -10.23
N HIS A 329 -10.54 13.79 -10.46
CA HIS A 329 -10.49 12.35 -10.61
C HIS A 329 -9.61 11.72 -9.54
N TYR A 330 -10.20 10.79 -8.82
CA TYR A 330 -9.48 10.03 -7.81
C TYR A 330 -8.60 8.95 -8.46
N GLY A 331 -7.32 8.97 -8.17
CA GLY A 331 -6.34 8.10 -8.84
C GLY A 331 -6.35 8.28 -10.36
N ILE A 332 -6.53 7.20 -11.09
CA ILE A 332 -6.68 7.18 -12.56
C ILE A 332 -8.13 7.40 -13.03
N GLY A 333 -9.03 7.66 -12.11
CA GLY A 333 -10.43 8.00 -12.39
C GLY A 333 -11.34 6.81 -12.69
N THR A 334 -10.99 5.59 -12.29
CA THR A 334 -11.80 4.38 -12.51
C THR A 334 -13.23 4.52 -12.00
N THR A 335 -13.40 5.13 -10.83
CA THR A 335 -14.71 5.39 -10.23
C THR A 335 -15.27 6.75 -10.64
N THR A 336 -14.46 7.81 -10.51
CA THR A 336 -14.97 9.18 -10.67
C THR A 336 -15.33 9.56 -12.10
N LYS A 337 -14.71 8.95 -13.13
CA LYS A 337 -15.11 9.13 -14.53
C LYS A 337 -16.49 8.55 -14.87
N ARG A 338 -17.02 7.67 -14.01
CA ARG A 338 -18.32 7.00 -14.20
C ARG A 338 -19.42 7.56 -13.31
N ALA A 339 -19.05 8.46 -12.39
CA ALA A 339 -19.98 9.10 -11.48
C ALA A 339 -20.56 10.43 -12.02
N MET A 340 -20.19 10.82 -13.24
CA MET A 340 -20.66 12.04 -13.93
C MET A 340 -21.77 11.69 -14.93
#